data_e4836d901893ae2f357d130abdd30da1
#
_entry.id   e4836d901893ae2f357d130abdd30da1
#
_cell.length_a   1.000
_cell.length_b   1.000
_cell.length_c   1.000
_cell.angle_alpha   90.00
_cell.angle_beta   90.00
_cell.angle_gamma   90.00
#
_symmetry.space_group_name_H-M   'P 1'
#
loop_
_entity.id
_entity.type
_entity.pdbx_description
1 polymer ?
#
loop_
_entity_poly.entity_id
_entity_poly.type
_entity_poly.pdbx_seq_one_letter_code
_entity_poly.pdbx_strand_id
1 'polypeptide(L)'
;TPAAEGMNVENNTQTIEDMRKEIIEMLFVEGNHMCPTCEKSGNCELQALGYRYKMMVPRFPYLWPERSVIADAPKIYLDRNRCVQCLRCVRDVVTPDGKHVFGVTERGGKTLISIDAKLAADLSEEAAMKAMKQCPVGCILRKEIGFKIPIGQRKYDTKPIGSEIEG
;
A
#
# COMPACT_ATOMS: atom_id res chain seq x y z
N THR A 1 25.02 -4.18 0.84
CA THR A 1 26.34 -4.83 0.98
C THR A 1 26.47 -5.87 -0.12
N PRO A 2 27.53 -5.90 -0.91
CA PRO A 2 27.77 -6.96 -1.86
C PRO A 2 27.92 -8.32 -1.15
N ALA A 3 27.43 -9.38 -1.79
CA ALA A 3 27.60 -10.73 -1.27
C ALA A 3 29.07 -11.18 -1.41
N ALA A 4 29.58 -11.91 -0.45
CA ALA A 4 30.93 -12.46 -0.43
C ALA A 4 30.89 -13.95 -0.09
N GLU A 5 31.92 -14.69 -0.53
CA GLU A 5 32.07 -16.11 -0.20
C GLU A 5 32.17 -16.31 1.31
N GLY A 6 31.46 -17.30 1.84
CA GLY A 6 31.41 -17.59 3.28
C GLY A 6 30.54 -16.65 4.10
N MET A 7 29.81 -15.71 3.49
CA MET A 7 28.88 -14.84 4.19
C MET A 7 27.73 -15.65 4.79
N ASN A 8 27.54 -15.51 6.09
CA ASN A 8 26.34 -16.02 6.79
C ASN A 8 25.33 -14.88 6.99
N VAL A 9 24.09 -15.08 6.58
CA VAL A 9 23.03 -14.07 6.67
C VAL A 9 21.87 -14.62 7.49
N GLU A 10 21.59 -13.98 8.60
CA GLU A 10 20.41 -14.24 9.43
C GLU A 10 19.37 -13.16 9.21
N ASN A 11 18.22 -13.53 8.66
CA ASN A 11 17.13 -12.59 8.33
C ASN A 11 15.88 -12.78 9.21
N ASN A 12 15.92 -13.69 10.18
CA ASN A 12 14.78 -14.04 11.02
C ASN A 12 15.17 -14.14 12.52
N THR A 13 15.93 -13.17 13.01
CA THR A 13 16.21 -13.06 14.45
C THR A 13 15.09 -12.29 15.16
N GLN A 14 14.93 -12.50 16.47
CA GLN A 14 13.94 -11.78 17.28
C GLN A 14 14.10 -10.25 17.14
N THR A 15 15.34 -9.78 17.18
CA THR A 15 15.64 -8.34 17.01
C THR A 15 15.14 -7.79 15.68
N ILE A 16 15.32 -8.52 14.58
CA ILE A 16 14.85 -8.12 13.26
C ILE A 16 13.32 -8.14 13.19
N GLU A 17 12.68 -9.14 13.78
CA GLU A 17 11.21 -9.22 13.84
C GLU A 17 10.62 -8.08 14.67
N ASP A 18 11.24 -7.72 15.79
CA ASP A 18 10.81 -6.57 16.60
C ASP A 18 10.95 -5.26 15.83
N MET A 19 12.06 -5.04 15.13
CA MET A 19 12.25 -3.87 14.26
C MET A 19 11.22 -3.81 13.11
N ARG A 20 10.92 -4.93 12.47
CA ARG A 20 9.89 -5.02 11.42
C ARG A 20 8.52 -4.63 11.96
N LYS A 21 8.17 -5.13 13.15
CA LYS A 21 6.92 -4.78 13.83
C LYS A 21 6.84 -3.28 14.11
N GLU A 22 7.91 -2.67 14.61
CA GLU A 22 7.97 -1.23 14.85
C GLU A 22 7.77 -0.41 13.58
N ILE A 23 8.39 -0.80 12.47
CA ILE A 23 8.20 -0.15 11.17
C ILE A 23 6.74 -0.25 10.73
N ILE A 24 6.10 -1.41 10.88
CA ILE A 24 4.68 -1.58 10.53
C ILE A 24 3.79 -0.70 11.42
N GLU A 25 4.06 -0.62 12.71
CA GLU A 25 3.34 0.27 13.63
C GLU A 25 3.46 1.75 13.20
N MET A 26 4.67 2.19 12.85
CA MET A 26 4.89 3.56 12.34
C MET A 26 4.10 3.84 11.06
N LEU A 27 4.05 2.90 10.11
CA LEU A 27 3.24 3.04 8.91
C LEU A 27 1.75 3.20 9.19
N PHE A 28 1.24 2.56 10.25
CA PHE A 28 -0.16 2.74 10.66
C PHE A 28 -0.43 4.12 11.25
N VAL A 29 0.47 4.65 12.07
CA VAL A 29 0.25 5.93 12.75
C VAL A 29 0.55 7.16 11.88
N GLU A 30 1.35 7.00 10.81
CA GLU A 30 1.63 8.04 9.83
C GLU A 30 0.48 8.30 8.84
N GLY A 31 -0.49 7.40 8.76
CA GLY A 31 -1.63 7.49 7.85
C GLY A 31 -2.96 7.32 8.56
N ASN A 32 -4.05 7.59 7.86
CA ASN A 32 -5.40 7.40 8.37
C ASN A 32 -5.94 6.05 7.86
N HIS A 33 -5.49 4.95 8.46
CA HIS A 33 -5.83 3.58 8.05
C HIS A 33 -7.09 3.07 8.76
N MET A 34 -8.26 3.54 8.32
CA MET A 34 -9.56 3.11 8.83
C MET A 34 -9.99 1.79 8.17
N CYS A 35 -9.39 0.68 8.60
CA CYS A 35 -9.56 -0.64 7.98
C CYS A 35 -11.03 -1.10 7.83
N PRO A 36 -11.93 -0.89 8.81
CA PRO A 36 -13.32 -1.33 8.68
C PRO A 36 -14.09 -0.68 7.53
N THR A 37 -13.70 0.53 7.13
CA THR A 37 -14.37 1.30 6.05
C THR A 37 -13.56 1.35 4.76
N CYS A 38 -12.45 0.61 4.68
CA CYS A 38 -11.55 0.62 3.54
C CYS A 38 -11.87 -0.52 2.58
N GLU A 39 -12.13 -0.21 1.31
CA GLU A 39 -12.40 -1.23 0.27
C GLU A 39 -11.21 -2.16 -0.01
N LYS A 40 -10.00 -1.79 0.43
CA LYS A 40 -8.81 -2.64 0.34
C LYS A 40 -8.74 -3.69 1.46
N SER A 41 -9.60 -3.60 2.48
CA SER A 41 -9.61 -4.55 3.60
C SER A 41 -9.66 -6.01 3.11
N GLY A 42 -8.84 -6.87 3.71
CA GLY A 42 -8.66 -8.27 3.30
C GLY A 42 -7.77 -8.49 2.06
N ASN A 43 -7.45 -7.40 1.31
CA ASN A 43 -6.50 -7.41 0.20
C ASN A 43 -5.34 -6.40 0.43
N CYS A 44 -5.22 -5.86 1.62
CA CYS A 44 -4.24 -4.85 2.01
C CYS A 44 -3.01 -5.51 2.63
N GLU A 45 -1.82 -5.26 2.06
CA GLU A 45 -0.57 -5.81 2.59
C GLU A 45 -0.25 -5.27 4.00
N LEU A 46 -0.48 -3.99 4.25
CA LEU A 46 -0.24 -3.40 5.57
C LEU A 46 -1.14 -4.02 6.65
N GLN A 47 -2.44 -4.18 6.35
CA GLN A 47 -3.38 -4.85 7.26
C GLN A 47 -2.96 -6.30 7.54
N ALA A 48 -2.59 -7.04 6.50
CA ALA A 48 -2.15 -8.43 6.62
C ALA A 48 -0.86 -8.56 7.44
N LEU A 49 0.09 -7.63 7.29
CA LEU A 49 1.30 -7.56 8.12
C LEU A 49 0.95 -7.23 9.57
N GLY A 50 -0.01 -6.34 9.82
CA GLY A 50 -0.50 -6.08 11.17
C GLY A 50 -1.01 -7.35 11.86
N TYR A 51 -1.77 -8.19 11.15
CA TYR A 51 -2.21 -9.50 11.66
C TYR A 51 -1.05 -10.47 11.87
N ARG A 52 -0.10 -10.56 10.92
CA ARG A 52 1.09 -11.41 11.05
C ARG A 52 1.88 -11.09 12.30
N TYR A 53 2.11 -9.81 12.58
CA TYR A 53 2.83 -9.35 13.79
C TYR A 53 1.96 -9.27 15.04
N LYS A 54 0.71 -9.77 15.00
CA LYS A 54 -0.24 -9.78 16.13
C LYS A 54 -0.39 -8.39 16.77
N MET A 55 -0.40 -7.35 15.92
CA MET A 55 -0.50 -5.97 16.35
C MET A 55 -1.95 -5.64 16.69
N MET A 56 -2.26 -5.47 17.96
CA MET A 56 -3.59 -5.08 18.43
C MET A 56 -3.78 -3.57 18.40
N VAL A 57 -2.76 -2.85 18.81
CA VAL A 57 -2.74 -1.39 18.89
C VAL A 57 -1.31 -0.92 18.64
N PRO A 58 -1.08 0.14 17.84
CA PRO A 58 0.23 0.77 17.72
C PRO A 58 0.66 1.40 19.04
N ARG A 59 1.95 1.30 19.39
CA ARG A 59 2.54 1.93 20.59
C ARG A 59 2.80 3.42 20.41
N PHE A 60 2.94 3.85 19.16
CA PHE A 60 3.22 5.25 18.81
C PHE A 60 1.93 6.06 18.71
N PRO A 61 1.94 7.36 19.03
CA PRO A 61 0.78 8.22 18.86
C PRO A 61 0.41 8.40 17.39
N TYR A 62 -0.87 8.43 17.08
CA TYR A 62 -1.36 8.73 15.73
C TYR A 62 -1.09 10.19 15.35
N LEU A 63 -0.59 10.40 14.13
CA LEU A 63 -0.30 11.73 13.60
C LEU A 63 -1.51 12.41 12.97
N TRP A 64 -2.53 11.67 12.57
CA TRP A 64 -3.78 12.17 11.96
C TRP A 64 -3.53 13.17 10.82
N PRO A 65 -2.72 12.85 9.81
CA PRO A 65 -2.40 13.78 8.75
C PRO A 65 -3.65 14.14 7.95
N GLU A 66 -3.77 15.42 7.58
CA GLU A 66 -4.78 15.90 6.64
C GLU A 66 -4.17 15.97 5.24
N ARG A 67 -4.46 14.99 4.41
CA ARG A 67 -4.00 14.92 3.02
C ARG A 67 -5.19 14.86 2.08
N SER A 68 -5.07 15.52 0.92
CA SER A 68 -6.16 15.58 -0.05
C SER A 68 -6.46 14.20 -0.66
N VAL A 69 -7.74 13.99 -0.96
CA VAL A 69 -8.22 12.91 -1.83
C VAL A 69 -8.39 13.48 -3.25
N ILE A 70 -7.83 12.80 -4.25
CA ILE A 70 -7.99 13.16 -5.66
C ILE A 70 -8.94 12.15 -6.29
N ALA A 71 -10.11 12.62 -6.70
CA ALA A 71 -11.19 11.80 -7.23
C ALA A 71 -11.65 12.22 -8.64
N ASP A 72 -10.90 13.09 -9.31
CA ASP A 72 -11.28 13.63 -10.63
C ASP A 72 -11.18 12.58 -11.76
N ALA A 73 -10.29 11.60 -11.63
CA ALA A 73 -10.18 10.53 -12.61
C ALA A 73 -11.45 9.65 -12.64
N PRO A 74 -11.97 9.30 -13.85
CA PRO A 74 -13.24 8.58 -13.97
C PRO A 74 -13.25 7.20 -13.28
N LYS A 75 -12.13 6.48 -13.34
CA LYS A 75 -12.06 5.05 -12.97
C LYS A 75 -11.40 4.77 -11.63
N ILE A 76 -10.56 5.68 -11.14
CA ILE A 76 -9.83 5.51 -9.89
C ILE A 76 -9.93 6.76 -9.02
N TYR A 77 -9.62 6.61 -7.75
CA TYR A 77 -9.32 7.74 -6.88
C TYR A 77 -8.06 7.45 -6.07
N LEU A 78 -7.41 8.52 -5.63
CA LEU A 78 -6.17 8.51 -4.85
C LEU A 78 -6.43 9.14 -3.48
N ASP A 79 -6.51 8.33 -2.45
CA ASP A 79 -6.60 8.78 -1.06
C ASP A 79 -5.19 8.83 -0.44
N ARG A 80 -4.61 10.01 -0.41
CA ARG A 80 -3.26 10.24 0.12
C ARG A 80 -3.14 9.98 1.61
N ASN A 81 -4.26 10.00 2.35
CA ASN A 81 -4.26 9.70 3.79
C ASN A 81 -3.85 8.26 4.10
N ARG A 82 -4.01 7.36 3.13
CA ARG A 82 -3.66 5.93 3.24
C ARG A 82 -2.33 5.58 2.56
N CYS A 83 -1.59 6.57 2.04
CA CYS A 83 -0.38 6.34 1.27
C CYS A 83 0.82 6.06 2.19
N VAL A 84 1.48 4.92 2.00
CA VAL A 84 2.72 4.52 2.68
C VAL A 84 3.99 4.87 1.87
N GLN A 85 3.88 5.69 0.84
CA GLN A 85 4.98 6.21 0.02
C GLN A 85 5.93 5.14 -0.57
N CYS A 86 5.41 3.95 -0.89
CA CYS A 86 6.21 2.84 -1.42
C CYS A 86 6.67 3.03 -2.88
N LEU A 87 6.16 4.02 -3.59
CA LEU A 87 6.48 4.40 -4.98
C LEU A 87 6.18 3.31 -6.04
N ARG A 88 5.50 2.21 -5.71
CA ARG A 88 5.17 1.15 -6.69
C ARG A 88 4.33 1.71 -7.84
N CYS A 89 3.33 2.56 -7.57
CA CYS A 89 2.49 3.18 -8.59
C CYS A 89 3.28 4.09 -9.53
N VAL A 90 4.24 4.85 -9.00
CA VAL A 90 5.09 5.74 -9.79
C VAL A 90 5.97 4.97 -10.76
N ARG A 91 6.44 3.78 -10.37
CA ARG A 91 7.36 2.97 -11.18
C ARG A 91 6.66 2.10 -12.23
N ASP A 92 5.46 1.61 -11.94
CA ASP A 92 4.85 0.53 -12.71
C ASP A 92 3.55 0.91 -13.45
N VAL A 93 2.88 2.01 -13.07
CA VAL A 93 1.66 2.43 -13.76
C VAL A 93 1.99 3.42 -14.85
N VAL A 94 2.15 2.89 -16.05
CA VAL A 94 2.47 3.64 -17.27
C VAL A 94 1.38 3.46 -18.33
N THR A 95 1.24 4.45 -19.18
CA THR A 95 0.40 4.37 -20.38
C THR A 95 1.07 3.51 -21.45
N PRO A 96 0.36 3.08 -22.51
CA PRO A 96 0.95 2.32 -23.61
C PRO A 96 2.15 3.00 -24.30
N ASP A 97 2.18 4.34 -24.29
CA ASP A 97 3.28 5.16 -24.82
C ASP A 97 4.39 5.43 -23.77
N GLY A 98 4.37 4.73 -22.65
CA GLY A 98 5.43 4.75 -21.63
C GLY A 98 5.41 5.94 -20.66
N LYS A 99 4.37 6.78 -20.67
CA LYS A 99 4.25 7.91 -19.74
C LYS A 99 3.77 7.46 -18.36
N HIS A 100 4.40 7.95 -17.31
CA HIS A 100 4.00 7.65 -15.93
C HIS A 100 2.74 8.41 -15.54
N VAL A 101 1.73 7.69 -15.07
CA VAL A 101 0.45 8.25 -14.61
C VAL A 101 0.58 8.88 -13.21
N PHE A 102 1.46 8.33 -12.40
CA PHE A 102 1.74 8.82 -11.05
C PHE A 102 3.13 9.42 -10.97
N GLY A 103 3.27 10.44 -10.14
CA GLY A 103 4.53 11.12 -9.86
C GLY A 103 4.70 11.43 -8.39
N VAL A 104 5.81 12.07 -8.05
CA VAL A 104 6.11 12.56 -6.71
C VAL A 104 6.10 14.07 -6.74
N THR A 105 5.39 14.68 -5.80
CA THR A 105 5.42 16.13 -5.54
C THR A 105 5.94 16.39 -4.14
N GLU A 106 6.44 17.59 -3.91
CA GLU A 106 7.06 18.00 -2.67
C GLU A 106 8.33 17.19 -2.34
N ARG A 107 8.89 17.40 -1.14
CA ARG A 107 10.09 16.68 -0.68
C ARG A 107 10.13 16.55 0.83
N GLY A 108 10.98 15.64 1.33
CA GLY A 108 11.12 15.37 2.76
C GLY A 108 9.80 14.90 3.38
N GLY A 109 9.48 15.37 4.57
CA GLY A 109 8.24 15.02 5.28
C GLY A 109 6.95 15.47 4.59
N LYS A 110 7.04 16.33 3.56
CA LYS A 110 5.89 16.79 2.77
C LYS A 110 5.69 16.00 1.47
N THR A 111 6.53 15.00 1.20
CA THR A 111 6.43 14.17 -0.01
C THR A 111 5.02 13.59 -0.20
N LEU A 112 4.45 13.80 -1.37
CA LEU A 112 3.13 13.29 -1.74
C LEU A 112 3.18 12.59 -3.10
N ILE A 113 2.33 11.58 -3.27
CA ILE A 113 2.07 11.01 -4.58
C ILE A 113 1.06 11.89 -5.31
N SER A 114 1.35 12.23 -6.55
CA SER A 114 0.47 12.95 -7.46
C SER A 114 -0.01 12.04 -8.58
N ILE A 115 -1.06 12.46 -9.25
CA ILE A 115 -1.62 11.81 -10.43
C ILE A 115 -1.74 12.85 -11.55
N ASP A 116 -1.32 12.49 -12.76
CA ASP A 116 -1.58 13.30 -13.94
C ASP A 116 -3.06 13.16 -14.33
N ALA A 117 -3.81 14.26 -14.25
CA ALA A 117 -5.25 14.23 -14.46
C ALA A 117 -5.63 13.83 -15.90
N LYS A 118 -4.83 14.24 -16.91
CA LYS A 118 -5.09 13.90 -18.32
C LYS A 118 -4.85 12.42 -18.58
N LEU A 119 -3.69 11.91 -18.17
CA LEU A 119 -3.36 10.48 -18.32
C LEU A 119 -4.31 9.59 -17.51
N ALA A 120 -4.75 10.04 -16.35
CA ALA A 120 -5.70 9.30 -15.51
C ALA A 120 -7.13 9.28 -16.08
N ALA A 121 -7.53 10.32 -16.82
CA ALA A 121 -8.83 10.36 -17.51
C ALA A 121 -8.92 9.28 -18.60
N ASP A 122 -7.80 9.02 -19.28
CA ASP A 122 -7.73 8.08 -20.43
C ASP A 122 -7.29 6.66 -20.03
N LEU A 123 -7.15 6.36 -18.72
CA LEU A 123 -6.79 5.02 -18.26
C LEU A 123 -7.78 3.96 -18.77
N SER A 124 -7.24 2.86 -19.35
CA SER A 124 -8.03 1.68 -19.64
C SER A 124 -8.52 1.01 -18.34
N GLU A 125 -9.53 0.15 -18.44
CA GLU A 125 -10.00 -0.66 -17.30
C GLU A 125 -8.86 -1.50 -16.70
N GLU A 126 -8.05 -2.06 -17.58
CA GLU A 126 -6.91 -2.91 -17.24
C GLU A 126 -5.82 -2.12 -16.48
N ALA A 127 -5.46 -0.94 -16.97
CA ALA A 127 -4.49 -0.06 -16.30
C ALA A 127 -5.00 0.45 -14.95
N ALA A 128 -6.29 0.76 -14.84
CA ALA A 128 -6.92 1.15 -13.59
C ALA A 128 -6.92 0.00 -12.56
N MET A 129 -7.20 -1.23 -13.00
CA MET A 129 -7.08 -2.43 -12.14
C MET A 129 -5.64 -2.73 -11.76
N LYS A 130 -4.68 -2.53 -12.67
CA LYS A 130 -3.25 -2.65 -12.37
C LYS A 130 -2.84 -1.65 -11.29
N ALA A 131 -3.24 -0.38 -11.41
CA ALA A 131 -2.94 0.64 -10.42
C ALA A 131 -3.46 0.28 -9.02
N MET A 132 -4.70 -0.21 -8.91
CA MET A 132 -5.26 -0.68 -7.66
C MET A 132 -4.52 -1.91 -7.09
N LYS A 133 -4.11 -2.85 -7.94
CA LYS A 133 -3.38 -4.06 -7.51
C LYS A 133 -1.98 -3.74 -7.04
N GLN A 134 -1.27 -2.84 -7.73
CA GLN A 134 0.09 -2.42 -7.37
C GLN A 134 0.15 -1.65 -6.06
N CYS A 135 -0.91 -0.93 -5.70
CA CYS A 135 -0.96 -0.25 -4.42
C CYS A 135 -1.09 -1.29 -3.30
N PRO A 136 -0.11 -1.39 -2.36
CA PRO A 136 -0.17 -2.38 -1.29
C PRO A 136 -1.24 -2.07 -0.24
N VAL A 137 -1.75 -0.84 -0.24
CA VAL A 137 -2.75 -0.33 0.70
C VAL A 137 -3.96 0.25 -0.03
N GLY A 138 -4.91 0.82 0.70
CA GLY A 138 -6.12 1.44 0.13
C GLY A 138 -5.95 2.88 -0.36
N CYS A 139 -4.74 3.25 -0.82
CA CYS A 139 -4.48 4.59 -1.34
C CYS A 139 -5.02 4.78 -2.77
N ILE A 140 -4.81 3.80 -3.66
CA ILE A 140 -5.36 3.82 -5.01
C ILE A 140 -6.45 2.76 -5.10
N LEU A 141 -7.67 3.18 -5.38
CA LEU A 141 -8.83 2.31 -5.47
C LEU A 141 -9.64 2.57 -6.75
N ARG A 142 -10.22 1.51 -7.27
CA ARG A 142 -11.18 1.59 -8.37
C ARG A 142 -12.51 2.13 -7.85
N LYS A 143 -13.12 3.03 -8.63
CA LYS A 143 -14.49 3.46 -8.37
C LYS A 143 -15.48 2.32 -8.66
N GLU A 144 -16.59 2.30 -7.94
CA GLU A 144 -17.75 1.43 -8.19
C GLU A 144 -17.53 -0.08 -8.02
N ILE A 145 -16.39 -0.51 -7.47
CA ILE A 145 -16.11 -1.94 -7.27
C ILE A 145 -15.76 -2.33 -5.82
N GLY A 146 -15.92 -1.38 -4.89
CA GLY A 146 -15.62 -1.64 -3.47
C GLY A 146 -16.48 -2.76 -2.87
N PHE A 147 -15.89 -3.51 -1.93
CA PHE A 147 -16.56 -4.53 -1.12
C PHE A 147 -17.24 -5.68 -1.89
N LYS A 148 -16.85 -5.93 -3.16
CA LYS A 148 -17.43 -7.01 -3.98
C LYS A 148 -17.10 -8.41 -3.50
N ILE A 149 -15.96 -8.58 -2.81
CA ILE A 149 -15.51 -9.88 -2.30
C ILE A 149 -15.92 -9.98 -0.83
N PRO A 150 -16.76 -10.96 -0.44
CA PRO A 150 -17.19 -11.13 0.93
C PRO A 150 -16.03 -11.41 1.90
N ILE A 151 -16.20 -11.05 3.17
CA ILE A 151 -15.30 -11.43 4.25
C ILE A 151 -15.20 -12.96 4.29
N GLY A 152 -13.99 -13.49 4.46
CA GLY A 152 -13.70 -14.92 4.40
C GLY A 152 -13.25 -15.42 3.02
N GLN A 153 -13.41 -14.61 1.94
CA GLN A 153 -13.03 -14.97 0.58
C GLN A 153 -11.97 -14.03 -0.03
N ARG A 154 -11.56 -13.01 0.72
CA ARG A 154 -10.56 -12.04 0.25
C ARG A 154 -9.15 -12.66 0.30
N LYS A 155 -8.20 -12.07 -0.41
CA LYS A 155 -6.85 -12.61 -0.59
C LYS A 155 -6.18 -13.08 0.71
N TYR A 156 -6.19 -12.24 1.73
CA TYR A 156 -5.52 -12.53 3.00
C TYR A 156 -6.42 -13.16 4.07
N ASP A 157 -7.70 -13.35 3.79
CA ASP A 157 -8.58 -14.19 4.60
C ASP A 157 -8.28 -15.68 4.36
N THR A 158 -7.94 -16.03 3.10
CA THR A 158 -7.73 -17.43 2.68
C THR A 158 -6.26 -17.84 2.74
N LYS A 159 -5.33 -16.91 2.54
CA LYS A 159 -3.89 -17.16 2.55
C LYS A 159 -3.16 -16.02 3.29
N PRO A 160 -2.79 -16.21 4.55
CA PRO A 160 -2.06 -15.21 5.31
C PRO A 160 -0.77 -14.77 4.60
N ILE A 161 -0.42 -13.48 4.72
CA ILE A 161 0.78 -12.93 4.09
C ILE A 161 2.03 -13.59 4.65
N GLY A 162 2.92 -14.03 3.78
CA GLY A 162 4.17 -14.72 4.14
C GLY A 162 4.02 -16.22 4.37
N SER A 163 2.81 -16.79 4.26
CA SER A 163 2.60 -18.24 4.44
C SER A 163 3.32 -19.11 3.40
N GLU A 164 3.71 -18.53 2.27
CA GLU A 164 4.51 -19.19 1.24
C GLU A 164 6.00 -19.26 1.55
N ILE A 165 6.47 -18.55 2.57
CA ILE A 165 7.88 -18.46 2.97
C ILE A 165 8.15 -19.32 4.21
N GLU A 166 7.09 -19.61 4.98
CA GLU A 166 7.11 -20.42 6.21
C GLU A 166 6.88 -21.89 5.86
N GLY A 167 7.74 -22.47 5.03
CA GLY A 167 7.72 -23.87 4.64
C GLY A 167 8.85 -24.67 5.28
#